data_40849e8a05066ec9a5d7bfc56db38afd
#
_entry.id   40849e8a05066ec9a5d7bfc56db38afd
#
_cell.length_a   1.000
_cell.length_b   1.000
_cell.length_c   1.000
_cell.angle_alpha   90.00
_cell.angle_beta   90.00
_cell.angle_gamma   90.00
#
_symmetry.space_group_name_H-M   'P 1'
#
loop_
_entity.id
_entity.type
_entity.pdbx_description
1 polymer ?
#
loop_
_entity_poly.entity_id
_entity_poly.type
_entity_poly.pdbx_seq_one_letter_code
_entity_poly.pdbx_strand_id
1 'polypeptide(L)'
;MFRTVATLVSGILLSSLLFAQSDRGSITGTVMDPAGAMVPAAAVVARNTETGSVFQSVTTQTGNYTIPSLPVGVYELSVEAPGFKKSTQTGLQIQVAQTIRLDLTLQIGSAAETVNVTAEAPMLRTENAEQSVNVSGNRINALPLNFGGGGGSTGTIRSWTSFIVLSPGVSGTGTGARVNGIPPNNFKIIVEGQDVTSGNDTGWTSTVTQASVEMIQEFSLQTSNFAAEFGQVGGGLFNFTTRSGTNQFHGSAYNYFQNEALDAYRPVPLRARPRSRKNNFGGTIGGPVWIPKLFDGRNRTFFFFNYEMFRTNVTSAGNLATLPTDAYRSGDFSAALTGRQLGTDPLGRPIMENTIYDPLTSRTVNGVVVRDRSPAM
;
A
#
# COMPACT_ATOMS: atom_id res chain seq x y z
N MET A 1 -22.39 -29.84 -19.69
CA MET A 1 -22.25 -28.47 -20.18
C MET A 1 -23.24 -27.49 -19.53
N PHE A 2 -24.54 -27.71 -19.51
CA PHE A 2 -25.53 -26.84 -18.85
C PHE A 2 -25.35 -26.73 -17.32
N ARG A 3 -25.02 -27.83 -16.65
CA ARG A 3 -24.79 -27.86 -15.18
C ARG A 3 -23.52 -27.11 -14.76
N THR A 4 -22.45 -27.20 -15.56
CA THR A 4 -21.21 -26.46 -15.30
C THR A 4 -21.34 -24.95 -15.53
N VAL A 5 -22.14 -24.54 -16.53
CA VAL A 5 -22.44 -23.12 -16.75
C VAL A 5 -23.34 -22.58 -15.65
N ALA A 6 -24.33 -23.32 -15.20
CA ALA A 6 -25.21 -22.92 -14.10
C ALA A 6 -24.46 -22.78 -12.76
N THR A 7 -23.49 -23.68 -12.45
CA THR A 7 -22.65 -23.55 -11.26
C THR A 7 -21.68 -22.37 -11.33
N LEU A 8 -21.15 -22.06 -12.52
CA LEU A 8 -20.29 -20.89 -12.72
C LEU A 8 -21.08 -19.58 -12.58
N VAL A 9 -22.27 -19.51 -13.15
CA VAL A 9 -23.16 -18.34 -13.04
C VAL A 9 -23.66 -18.17 -11.59
N SER A 10 -23.99 -19.26 -10.89
CA SER A 10 -24.37 -19.21 -9.48
C SER A 10 -23.22 -18.77 -8.56
N GLY A 11 -21.98 -19.18 -8.85
CA GLY A 11 -20.77 -18.73 -8.14
C GLY A 11 -20.49 -17.23 -8.34
N ILE A 12 -20.70 -16.71 -9.55
CA ILE A 12 -20.55 -15.28 -9.86
C ILE A 12 -21.63 -14.43 -9.18
N LEU A 13 -22.87 -14.94 -9.09
CA LEU A 13 -23.96 -14.26 -8.40
C LEU A 13 -23.80 -14.23 -6.87
N LEU A 14 -23.20 -15.24 -6.27
CA LEU A 14 -22.93 -15.25 -4.82
C LEU A 14 -21.77 -14.32 -4.42
N SER A 15 -20.80 -14.06 -5.28
CA SER A 15 -19.68 -13.17 -5.00
C SER A 15 -20.08 -11.68 -4.96
N SER A 16 -21.24 -11.30 -5.46
CA SER A 16 -21.74 -9.92 -5.42
C SER A 16 -22.32 -9.48 -4.08
N LEU A 17 -22.36 -10.35 -3.05
CA LEU A 17 -22.88 -10.02 -1.73
C LEU A 17 -21.80 -9.68 -0.68
N LEU A 18 -20.53 -9.68 -1.07
CA LEU A 18 -19.43 -9.36 -0.16
C LEU A 18 -19.16 -7.84 -0.14
N PHE A 19 -19.97 -7.11 0.59
CA PHE A 19 -19.74 -5.69 0.89
C PHE A 19 -18.83 -5.52 2.10
N ALA A 20 -17.55 -5.84 1.98
CA ALA A 20 -16.53 -5.44 2.93
C ALA A 20 -15.76 -4.26 2.32
N GLN A 21 -16.21 -3.02 2.57
CA GLN A 21 -15.64 -1.83 1.90
C GLN A 21 -15.24 -0.79 2.94
N SER A 22 -14.05 -0.97 3.50
CA SER A 22 -13.37 -0.01 4.37
C SER A 22 -12.54 1.04 3.62
N ASP A 23 -12.53 1.00 2.28
CA ASP A 23 -11.76 1.90 1.41
C ASP A 23 -12.56 3.12 0.91
N ARG A 24 -13.86 3.18 1.21
CA ARG A 24 -14.76 4.23 0.73
C ARG A 24 -14.79 5.43 1.66
N GLY A 25 -15.04 6.60 1.06
CA GLY A 25 -15.27 7.81 1.83
C GLY A 25 -16.73 8.03 2.18
N SER A 26 -17.02 9.10 2.90
CA SER A 26 -18.37 9.52 3.24
C SER A 26 -18.49 11.05 3.27
N ILE A 27 -19.70 11.57 3.05
CA ILE A 27 -20.03 12.98 3.26
C ILE A 27 -21.06 13.05 4.37
N THR A 28 -20.82 13.91 5.36
CA THR A 28 -21.77 14.22 6.41
C THR A 28 -21.92 15.73 6.55
N GLY A 29 -22.98 16.18 7.20
CA GLY A 29 -23.17 17.62 7.46
C GLY A 29 -24.56 17.95 7.92
N THR A 30 -24.83 19.23 7.99
CA THR A 30 -26.13 19.80 8.37
C THR A 30 -26.68 20.70 7.28
N VAL A 31 -27.98 20.71 7.12
CA VAL A 31 -28.68 21.63 6.22
C VAL A 31 -29.50 22.60 7.06
N MET A 32 -29.25 23.90 6.84
CA MET A 32 -29.86 25.02 7.58
C MET A 32 -30.49 26.00 6.63
N ASP A 33 -31.44 26.79 7.14
CA ASP A 33 -31.96 27.98 6.47
C ASP A 33 -31.07 29.22 6.76
N PRO A 34 -31.33 30.40 6.17
CA PRO A 34 -30.53 31.59 6.41
C PRO A 34 -30.67 32.15 7.86
N ALA A 35 -31.67 31.73 8.61
CA ALA A 35 -31.85 32.09 10.02
C ALA A 35 -31.16 31.10 10.98
N GLY A 36 -30.52 30.02 10.44
CA GLY A 36 -29.86 28.97 11.20
C GLY A 36 -30.81 27.88 11.70
N ALA A 37 -32.08 27.88 11.26
CA ALA A 37 -32.99 26.79 11.59
C ALA A 37 -32.71 25.56 10.73
N MET A 38 -32.79 24.37 11.35
CA MET A 38 -32.53 23.10 10.69
C MET A 38 -33.62 22.76 9.68
N VAL A 39 -33.22 22.28 8.51
CA VAL A 39 -34.15 21.89 7.42
C VAL A 39 -34.29 20.38 7.41
N PRO A 40 -35.40 19.82 7.95
CA PRO A 40 -35.64 18.38 7.88
C PRO A 40 -36.16 17.93 6.53
N ALA A 41 -36.02 16.63 6.22
CA ALA A 41 -36.52 16.00 5.01
C ALA A 41 -36.03 16.61 3.70
N ALA A 42 -34.91 17.34 3.70
CA ALA A 42 -34.25 17.79 2.48
C ALA A 42 -33.60 16.60 1.76
N ALA A 43 -33.81 16.51 0.45
CA ALA A 43 -33.17 15.52 -0.37
C ALA A 43 -31.72 15.91 -0.67
N VAL A 44 -30.75 15.09 -0.30
CA VAL A 44 -29.33 15.30 -0.52
C VAL A 44 -28.81 14.26 -1.50
N VAL A 45 -28.26 14.69 -2.62
CA VAL A 45 -27.83 13.83 -3.72
C VAL A 45 -26.37 14.11 -4.05
N ALA A 46 -25.52 13.09 -3.94
CA ALA A 46 -24.14 13.14 -4.40
C ALA A 46 -24.02 12.39 -5.73
N ARG A 47 -23.53 13.06 -6.74
CA ARG A 47 -23.30 12.51 -8.08
C ARG A 47 -21.81 12.51 -8.38
N ASN A 48 -21.27 11.35 -8.69
CA ASN A 48 -19.91 11.24 -9.21
C ASN A 48 -19.84 11.81 -10.63
N THR A 49 -18.96 12.76 -10.87
CA THR A 49 -18.88 13.46 -12.18
C THR A 49 -18.26 12.62 -13.28
N GLU A 50 -17.45 11.61 -12.92
CA GLU A 50 -16.73 10.77 -13.88
C GLU A 50 -17.54 9.54 -14.30
N THR A 51 -18.28 8.95 -13.35
CA THR A 51 -19.08 7.74 -13.60
C THR A 51 -20.57 8.01 -13.77
N GLY A 52 -21.05 9.18 -13.30
CA GLY A 52 -22.47 9.49 -13.25
C GLY A 52 -23.24 8.75 -12.15
N SER A 53 -22.55 7.97 -11.29
CA SER A 53 -23.19 7.25 -10.18
C SER A 53 -23.81 8.22 -9.20
N VAL A 54 -25.00 7.89 -8.70
CA VAL A 54 -25.79 8.74 -7.81
C VAL A 54 -26.00 8.04 -6.47
N PHE A 55 -25.72 8.78 -5.39
CA PHE A 55 -25.94 8.36 -4.02
C PHE A 55 -26.86 9.37 -3.34
N GLN A 56 -27.81 8.89 -2.54
CA GLN A 56 -28.86 9.72 -1.99
C GLN A 56 -28.99 9.54 -0.48
N SER A 57 -29.35 10.61 0.21
CA SER A 57 -29.71 10.62 1.62
C SER A 57 -30.80 11.67 1.84
N VAL A 58 -31.41 11.66 3.01
CA VAL A 58 -32.40 12.64 3.41
C VAL A 58 -32.00 13.20 4.77
N THR A 59 -32.17 14.49 4.99
CA THR A 59 -31.88 15.09 6.29
C THR A 59 -32.83 14.61 7.39
N THR A 60 -32.26 14.37 8.55
CA THR A 60 -33.01 14.00 9.76
C THR A 60 -33.85 15.17 10.29
N GLN A 61 -34.61 14.95 11.36
CA GLN A 61 -35.34 16.01 12.07
C GLN A 61 -34.43 17.13 12.59
N THR A 62 -33.16 16.81 12.84
CA THR A 62 -32.12 17.74 13.28
C THR A 62 -31.30 18.33 12.13
N GLY A 63 -31.78 18.20 10.89
CA GLY A 63 -31.11 18.71 9.70
C GLY A 63 -29.83 17.96 9.31
N ASN A 64 -29.45 16.91 10.00
CA ASN A 64 -28.21 16.16 9.70
C ASN A 64 -28.42 15.18 8.54
N TYR A 65 -27.39 15.02 7.72
CA TYR A 65 -27.35 14.01 6.67
C TYR A 65 -26.02 13.25 6.67
N THR A 66 -26.04 12.04 6.15
CA THR A 66 -24.84 11.26 5.90
C THR A 66 -25.05 10.46 4.62
N ILE A 67 -24.08 10.51 3.71
CA ILE A 67 -23.99 9.68 2.51
C ILE A 67 -22.74 8.79 2.67
N PRO A 68 -22.91 7.54 3.10
CA PRO A 68 -21.81 6.62 3.34
C PRO A 68 -21.35 5.93 2.03
N SER A 69 -20.22 5.26 2.10
CA SER A 69 -19.71 4.32 1.10
C SER A 69 -19.55 4.93 -0.31
N LEU A 70 -19.04 6.15 -0.39
CA LEU A 70 -18.72 6.83 -1.64
C LEU A 70 -17.36 6.34 -2.18
N PRO A 71 -17.30 5.83 -3.41
CA PRO A 71 -16.03 5.59 -4.10
C PRO A 71 -15.17 6.84 -4.18
N VAL A 72 -13.86 6.66 -4.26
CA VAL A 72 -12.92 7.77 -4.53
C VAL A 72 -13.26 8.44 -5.86
N GLY A 73 -13.23 9.77 -5.89
CA GLY A 73 -13.52 10.54 -7.09
C GLY A 73 -14.01 11.95 -6.81
N VAL A 74 -14.40 12.64 -7.87
CA VAL A 74 -14.94 14.00 -7.81
C VAL A 74 -16.46 13.96 -7.86
N TYR A 75 -17.08 14.68 -6.93
CA TYR A 75 -18.52 14.70 -6.74
C TYR A 75 -19.12 16.08 -6.87
N GLU A 76 -20.37 16.09 -7.30
CA GLU A 76 -21.31 17.19 -7.20
C GLU A 76 -22.35 16.82 -6.14
N LEU A 77 -22.55 17.66 -5.14
CA LEU A 77 -23.57 17.48 -4.12
C LEU A 77 -24.69 18.48 -4.35
N SER A 78 -25.92 18.02 -4.49
CA SER A 78 -27.08 18.87 -4.60
C SER A 78 -28.06 18.63 -3.46
N VAL A 79 -28.66 19.70 -2.97
CA VAL A 79 -29.68 19.66 -1.91
C VAL A 79 -30.92 20.39 -2.35
N GLU A 80 -32.07 19.73 -2.20
CA GLU A 80 -33.39 20.24 -2.54
C GLU A 80 -34.34 20.10 -1.34
N ALA A 81 -35.07 21.19 -1.05
CA ALA A 81 -36.12 21.19 -0.04
C ALA A 81 -37.26 22.11 -0.49
N PRO A 82 -38.54 21.78 -0.13
CA PRO A 82 -39.68 22.62 -0.47
C PRO A 82 -39.55 24.04 0.10
N GLY A 83 -39.75 25.06 -0.73
CA GLY A 83 -39.63 26.48 -0.35
C GLY A 83 -38.23 27.06 -0.40
N PHE A 84 -37.23 26.26 -0.81
CA PHE A 84 -35.84 26.68 -0.95
C PHE A 84 -35.36 26.53 -2.39
N LYS A 85 -34.35 27.35 -2.75
CA LYS A 85 -33.62 27.21 -4.00
C LYS A 85 -32.76 25.94 -3.92
N LYS A 86 -32.59 25.26 -5.04
CA LYS A 86 -31.67 24.14 -5.15
C LYS A 86 -30.24 24.64 -4.93
N SER A 87 -29.54 24.06 -3.97
CA SER A 87 -28.11 24.32 -3.71
C SER A 87 -27.27 23.22 -4.34
N THR A 88 -26.25 23.61 -5.11
CA THR A 88 -25.33 22.66 -5.74
C THR A 88 -23.89 23.04 -5.40
N GLN A 89 -23.17 22.08 -4.83
CA GLN A 89 -21.74 22.19 -4.52
C GLN A 89 -20.95 21.32 -5.48
N THR A 90 -20.03 21.90 -6.23
CA THR A 90 -19.20 21.18 -7.21
C THR A 90 -17.75 21.07 -6.76
N GLY A 91 -17.01 20.11 -7.34
CA GLY A 91 -15.57 19.96 -7.09
C GLY A 91 -15.23 19.26 -5.76
N LEU A 92 -16.17 18.53 -5.16
CA LEU A 92 -15.92 17.78 -3.92
C LEU A 92 -15.06 16.56 -4.21
N GLN A 93 -13.83 16.57 -3.76
CA GLN A 93 -12.93 15.44 -3.92
C GLN A 93 -13.04 14.50 -2.72
N ILE A 94 -13.58 13.30 -2.94
CA ILE A 94 -13.63 12.23 -1.94
C ILE A 94 -12.40 11.35 -2.08
N GLN A 95 -11.67 11.19 -0.97
CA GLN A 95 -10.47 10.38 -0.88
C GLN A 95 -10.75 9.08 -0.12
N VAL A 96 -9.77 8.15 -0.19
CA VAL A 96 -9.81 6.87 0.52
C VAL A 96 -10.03 7.07 2.01
N ALA A 97 -11.01 6.34 2.57
CA ALA A 97 -11.33 6.31 4.00
C ALA A 97 -11.56 7.71 4.61
N GLN A 98 -11.97 8.69 3.81
CA GLN A 98 -12.17 10.07 4.24
C GLN A 98 -13.63 10.34 4.57
N THR A 99 -13.91 10.94 5.72
CA THR A 99 -15.19 11.57 6.01
C THR A 99 -15.05 13.07 5.85
N ILE A 100 -15.83 13.64 4.93
CA ILE A 100 -15.92 15.11 4.71
C ILE A 100 -17.16 15.62 5.41
N ARG A 101 -17.00 16.70 6.19
CA ARG A 101 -18.12 17.48 6.69
C ARG A 101 -18.43 18.65 5.78
N LEU A 102 -19.68 18.76 5.36
CA LEU A 102 -20.17 19.87 4.54
C LEU A 102 -21.52 20.34 5.07
N ASP A 103 -21.49 21.48 5.76
CA ASP A 103 -22.69 22.15 6.26
C ASP A 103 -23.20 23.12 5.18
N LEU A 104 -24.49 23.09 4.89
CA LEU A 104 -25.10 23.82 3.78
C LEU A 104 -26.21 24.76 4.29
N THR A 105 -26.18 26.00 3.82
CA THR A 105 -27.26 26.98 4.07
C THR A 105 -28.07 27.15 2.80
N LEU A 106 -29.36 26.81 2.85
CA LEU A 106 -30.30 26.94 1.73
C LEU A 106 -30.86 28.34 1.70
N GLN A 107 -31.01 28.90 0.50
CA GLN A 107 -31.67 30.17 0.29
C GLN A 107 -33.16 29.99 0.02
N ILE A 108 -34.00 30.81 0.60
CA ILE A 108 -35.45 30.83 0.36
C ILE A 108 -35.73 31.20 -1.09
N GLY A 109 -36.59 30.47 -1.76
CA GLY A 109 -36.95 30.73 -3.16
C GLY A 109 -37.57 29.52 -3.84
N SER A 110 -37.73 29.61 -5.17
CA SER A 110 -38.27 28.52 -5.98
C SER A 110 -37.19 27.45 -6.23
N ALA A 111 -37.58 26.18 -6.17
CA ALA A 111 -36.71 25.06 -6.51
C ALA A 111 -36.18 25.06 -7.96
N ALA A 112 -36.79 25.87 -8.85
CA ALA A 112 -36.31 26.09 -10.22
C ALA A 112 -35.04 26.96 -10.29
N GLU A 113 -34.72 27.69 -9.23
CA GLU A 113 -33.51 28.51 -9.14
C GLU A 113 -32.38 27.73 -8.47
N THR A 114 -31.21 27.72 -9.07
CA THR A 114 -30.04 26.97 -8.57
C THR A 114 -28.96 27.94 -8.08
N VAL A 115 -28.42 27.69 -6.91
CA VAL A 115 -27.24 28.36 -6.39
C VAL A 115 -26.07 27.41 -6.53
N ASN A 116 -25.08 27.77 -7.35
CA ASN A 116 -23.86 27.00 -7.54
C ASN A 116 -22.75 27.58 -6.68
N VAL A 117 -22.11 26.70 -5.89
CA VAL A 117 -20.94 27.02 -5.09
C VAL A 117 -19.81 26.07 -5.50
N THR A 118 -18.63 26.60 -5.72
CA THR A 118 -17.44 25.77 -6.01
C THR A 118 -16.63 25.60 -4.74
N ALA A 119 -16.22 24.37 -4.43
CA ALA A 119 -15.31 24.13 -3.33
C ALA A 119 -13.89 24.58 -3.73
N GLU A 120 -13.47 25.74 -3.21
CA GLU A 120 -12.15 26.33 -3.53
C GLU A 120 -11.03 25.92 -2.57
N ALA A 121 -11.34 25.31 -1.44
CA ALA A 121 -10.35 24.96 -0.42
C ALA A 121 -10.41 23.47 -0.06
N PRO A 122 -9.28 22.85 0.29
CA PRO A 122 -9.29 21.50 0.85
C PRO A 122 -10.10 21.50 2.15
N MET A 123 -11.12 20.65 2.20
CA MET A 123 -11.99 20.54 3.37
C MET A 123 -11.20 19.96 4.55
N LEU A 124 -11.34 20.61 5.69
CA LEU A 124 -10.73 20.16 6.94
C LEU A 124 -11.39 18.84 7.38
N ARG A 125 -10.59 17.92 7.88
CA ARG A 125 -11.06 16.69 8.51
C ARG A 125 -11.39 16.99 9.96
N THR A 126 -12.64 17.20 10.26
CA THR A 126 -13.11 17.58 11.61
C THR A 126 -13.88 16.46 12.31
N GLU A 127 -14.28 15.43 11.56
CA GLU A 127 -15.18 14.39 12.04
C GLU A 127 -14.47 13.22 12.76
N ASN A 128 -13.17 13.10 12.58
CA ASN A 128 -12.36 12.08 13.26
C ASN A 128 -11.00 12.66 13.69
N ALA A 129 -10.39 11.99 14.67
CA ALA A 129 -9.04 12.32 15.16
C ALA A 129 -7.96 11.54 14.41
N GLU A 130 -8.29 10.91 13.29
CA GLU A 130 -7.40 10.12 12.49
C GLU A 130 -6.29 10.98 11.87
N GLN A 131 -5.05 10.52 12.04
CA GLN A 131 -3.90 11.12 11.37
C GLN A 131 -3.57 10.30 10.13
N SER A 132 -3.88 10.85 8.97
CA SER A 132 -3.61 10.19 7.70
C SER A 132 -3.00 11.13 6.67
N VAL A 133 -2.22 10.54 5.77
CA VAL A 133 -1.64 11.19 4.60
C VAL A 133 -2.14 10.49 3.36
N ASN A 134 -2.79 11.25 2.48
CA ASN A 134 -3.28 10.73 1.22
C ASN A 134 -2.36 11.15 0.08
N VAL A 135 -2.07 10.20 -0.80
CA VAL A 135 -1.23 10.41 -1.99
C VAL A 135 -2.02 9.99 -3.22
N SER A 136 -2.34 10.97 -4.06
CA SER A 136 -3.08 10.76 -5.31
C SER A 136 -2.23 10.07 -6.38
N GLY A 137 -2.87 9.38 -7.31
CA GLY A 137 -2.22 8.70 -8.43
C GLY A 137 -1.35 9.62 -9.29
N ASN A 138 -1.75 10.88 -9.47
CA ASN A 138 -0.94 11.86 -10.20
C ASN A 138 0.38 12.14 -9.49
N ARG A 139 0.36 12.29 -8.16
CA ARG A 139 1.56 12.47 -7.36
C ARG A 139 2.43 11.22 -7.36
N ILE A 140 1.81 10.04 -7.34
CA ILE A 140 2.50 8.75 -7.45
C ILE A 140 3.31 8.69 -8.74
N ASN A 141 2.71 9.06 -9.86
CA ASN A 141 3.37 9.02 -11.17
C ASN A 141 4.43 10.10 -11.36
N ALA A 142 4.30 11.25 -10.71
CA ALA A 142 5.26 12.35 -10.79
C ALA A 142 6.54 12.13 -9.95
N LEU A 143 6.48 11.28 -8.93
CA LEU A 143 7.63 11.03 -8.05
C LEU A 143 8.56 9.96 -8.63
N PRO A 144 9.89 10.18 -8.63
CA PRO A 144 10.84 9.16 -9.05
C PRO A 144 10.90 8.04 -8.00
N LEU A 145 10.40 6.87 -8.37
CA LEU A 145 10.35 5.70 -7.49
C LEU A 145 11.54 4.75 -7.64
N ASN A 146 12.57 5.19 -8.33
CA ASN A 146 13.82 4.45 -8.46
C ASN A 146 14.67 4.50 -7.17
N PHE A 147 14.02 4.38 -6.02
CA PHE A 147 14.74 4.23 -4.76
C PHE A 147 15.34 2.84 -4.75
N GLY A 148 16.63 2.82 -5.07
CA GLY A 148 17.45 1.65 -5.27
C GLY A 148 17.02 0.47 -4.42
N GLY A 149 16.76 -0.62 -5.08
CA GLY A 149 16.24 -1.83 -4.55
C GLY A 149 16.77 -2.20 -3.19
N GLY A 150 16.16 -1.66 -2.18
CA GLY A 150 16.25 -2.25 -0.87
C GLY A 150 15.62 -3.61 -1.02
N GLY A 151 16.43 -4.62 -1.16
CA GLY A 151 16.23 -6.04 -0.96
C GLY A 151 14.84 -6.69 -1.07
N GLY A 152 13.91 -6.04 -1.67
CA GLY A 152 12.58 -6.58 -1.87
C GLY A 152 12.50 -7.25 -3.21
N SER A 153 12.24 -8.51 -3.21
CA SER A 153 12.09 -9.44 -4.31
C SER A 153 10.96 -9.10 -5.30
N THR A 154 10.50 -7.88 -5.36
CA THR A 154 9.36 -7.50 -6.19
C THR A 154 9.67 -7.46 -7.67
N GLY A 155 10.93 -7.58 -8.06
CA GLY A 155 11.30 -7.74 -9.45
C GLY A 155 10.99 -6.53 -10.35
N THR A 156 10.41 -5.46 -9.87
CA THR A 156 10.03 -4.30 -10.67
C THR A 156 11.00 -3.14 -10.51
N ILE A 157 11.08 -2.24 -11.50
CA ILE A 157 11.83 -0.98 -11.36
C ILE A 157 11.08 -0.05 -10.41
N ARG A 158 9.74 -0.06 -10.45
CA ARG A 158 8.86 0.76 -9.66
C ARG A 158 8.06 -0.12 -8.70
N SER A 159 8.04 0.26 -7.43
CA SER A 159 7.24 -0.41 -6.41
C SER A 159 6.40 0.60 -5.65
N TRP A 160 5.12 0.32 -5.49
CA TRP A 160 4.23 1.14 -4.68
C TRP A 160 4.64 1.16 -3.21
N THR A 161 5.30 0.10 -2.71
CA THR A 161 5.82 0.07 -1.35
C THR A 161 6.90 1.13 -1.11
N SER A 162 7.55 1.62 -2.16
CA SER A 162 8.52 2.71 -2.06
C SER A 162 7.88 4.05 -1.64
N PHE A 163 6.58 4.23 -1.85
CA PHE A 163 5.88 5.44 -1.40
C PHE A 163 5.66 5.49 0.10
N ILE A 164 5.65 4.35 0.74
CA ILE A 164 5.41 4.23 2.17
C ILE A 164 6.48 4.98 2.97
N VAL A 165 7.74 4.85 2.56
CA VAL A 165 8.88 5.54 3.21
C VAL A 165 8.88 7.05 3.02
N LEU A 166 8.08 7.58 2.09
CA LEU A 166 7.91 9.03 1.90
C LEU A 166 6.88 9.63 2.85
N SER A 167 6.15 8.81 3.58
CA SER A 167 5.09 9.28 4.48
C SER A 167 5.67 9.72 5.82
N PRO A 168 5.16 10.83 6.39
CA PRO A 168 5.57 11.27 7.72
C PRO A 168 5.37 10.17 8.78
N GLY A 169 6.31 10.05 9.71
CA GLY A 169 6.28 9.02 10.75
C GLY A 169 6.87 7.68 10.32
N VAL A 170 7.25 7.52 9.05
CA VAL A 170 7.95 6.32 8.57
C VAL A 170 9.45 6.54 8.56
N SER A 171 10.21 5.60 9.13
CA SER A 171 11.68 5.60 9.17
C SER A 171 12.24 4.25 8.71
N GLY A 172 13.46 4.26 8.18
CA GLY A 172 14.10 3.07 7.62
C GLY A 172 13.65 2.75 6.20
N THR A 173 14.14 1.66 5.63
CA THR A 173 13.86 1.23 4.26
C THR A 173 13.66 -0.28 4.19
N GLY A 174 12.90 -0.73 3.21
CA GLY A 174 12.67 -2.16 2.99
C GLY A 174 12.05 -2.87 4.20
N THR A 175 12.55 -4.03 4.55
CA THR A 175 12.07 -4.85 5.67
C THR A 175 12.28 -4.22 7.05
N GLY A 176 13.14 -3.19 7.14
CA GLY A 176 13.40 -2.46 8.38
C GLY A 176 12.55 -1.21 8.58
N ALA A 177 11.60 -0.92 7.69
CA ALA A 177 10.74 0.24 7.82
C ALA A 177 9.87 0.17 9.08
N ARG A 178 9.81 1.29 9.79
CA ARG A 178 9.07 1.47 11.05
C ARG A 178 8.11 2.62 10.90
N VAL A 179 6.92 2.47 11.41
CA VAL A 179 5.91 3.53 11.47
C VAL A 179 5.79 4.00 12.91
N ASN A 180 5.96 5.30 13.16
CA ASN A 180 5.92 5.91 14.50
C ASN A 180 6.83 5.23 15.54
N GLY A 181 8.00 4.72 15.12
CA GLY A 181 8.95 4.04 15.98
C GLY A 181 8.57 2.61 16.39
N ILE A 182 7.41 2.12 16.00
CA ILE A 182 6.97 0.74 16.27
C ILE A 182 7.87 -0.24 15.49
N PRO A 183 8.19 -1.42 16.05
CA PRO A 183 9.00 -2.42 15.36
C PRO A 183 8.50 -2.73 13.96
N PRO A 184 9.38 -3.09 13.01
CA PRO A 184 9.01 -3.50 11.67
C PRO A 184 7.91 -4.58 11.70
N ASN A 185 7.10 -4.64 10.65
CA ASN A 185 6.04 -5.66 10.44
C ASN A 185 4.78 -5.52 11.32
N ASN A 186 4.63 -4.43 12.04
CA ASN A 186 3.40 -4.12 12.78
C ASN A 186 2.50 -3.14 12.03
N PHE A 187 2.40 -3.29 10.73
CA PHE A 187 1.51 -2.51 9.87
C PHE A 187 0.61 -3.43 9.06
N LYS A 188 -0.45 -2.87 8.54
CA LYS A 188 -1.43 -3.57 7.72
C LYS A 188 -1.52 -2.93 6.33
N ILE A 189 -1.64 -3.74 5.31
CA ILE A 189 -1.83 -3.29 3.93
C ILE A 189 -3.18 -3.79 3.45
N ILE A 190 -4.02 -2.87 3.06
CA ILE A 190 -5.35 -3.14 2.51
C ILE A 190 -5.40 -2.65 1.07
N VAL A 191 -5.89 -3.49 0.18
CA VAL A 191 -6.14 -3.16 -1.23
C VAL A 191 -7.60 -3.45 -1.52
N GLU A 192 -8.35 -2.46 -1.97
CA GLU A 192 -9.80 -2.57 -2.23
C GLU A 192 -10.56 -3.17 -1.03
N GLY A 193 -10.24 -2.76 0.18
CA GLY A 193 -10.85 -3.27 1.40
C GLY A 193 -10.38 -4.67 1.83
N GLN A 194 -9.50 -5.33 1.07
CA GLN A 194 -8.96 -6.65 1.40
C GLN A 194 -7.60 -6.56 2.05
N ASP A 195 -7.41 -7.28 3.15
CA ASP A 195 -6.11 -7.42 3.80
C ASP A 195 -5.18 -8.27 2.94
N VAL A 196 -4.11 -7.66 2.45
CA VAL A 196 -3.08 -8.31 1.65
C VAL A 196 -1.74 -8.41 2.40
N THR A 197 -1.76 -8.15 3.69
CA THR A 197 -0.59 -8.30 4.55
C THR A 197 -0.24 -9.78 4.66
N SER A 198 1.00 -10.14 4.43
CA SER A 198 1.41 -11.54 4.63
C SER A 198 1.58 -11.82 6.11
N GLY A 199 0.85 -12.80 6.62
CA GLY A 199 0.94 -13.24 8.02
C GLY A 199 2.22 -13.98 8.38
N ASN A 200 3.04 -14.35 7.39
CA ASN A 200 4.16 -15.27 7.57
C ASN A 200 5.53 -14.62 7.41
N ASP A 201 5.60 -13.33 7.07
CA ASP A 201 6.88 -12.75 6.75
C ASP A 201 7.05 -11.32 7.26
N THR A 202 8.26 -11.03 7.40
CA THR A 202 8.87 -9.90 8.04
C THR A 202 9.04 -8.76 7.04
N GLY A 203 7.99 -8.01 6.74
CA GLY A 203 8.17 -6.72 6.08
C GLY A 203 7.37 -6.45 4.80
N TRP A 204 7.62 -5.31 4.25
CA TRP A 204 7.02 -4.69 3.07
C TRP A 204 7.06 -5.54 1.78
N THR A 205 7.85 -6.61 1.78
CA THR A 205 8.08 -7.46 0.62
C THR A 205 7.10 -8.61 0.49
N SER A 206 6.30 -8.82 1.51
CA SER A 206 5.42 -9.97 1.64
C SER A 206 3.96 -9.60 1.43
N THR A 207 3.67 -8.81 0.42
CA THR A 207 2.29 -8.65 -0.03
C THR A 207 1.92 -9.83 -0.92
N VAL A 208 0.77 -10.42 -0.63
CA VAL A 208 0.21 -11.53 -1.42
C VAL A 208 -0.07 -11.08 -2.86
N THR A 209 -0.28 -9.78 -3.07
CA THR A 209 -0.57 -9.18 -4.37
C THR A 209 0.38 -8.05 -4.67
N GLN A 210 1.07 -8.13 -5.81
CA GLN A 210 1.88 -7.03 -6.33
C GLN A 210 1.04 -6.23 -7.31
N ALA A 211 0.51 -5.11 -6.83
CA ALA A 211 -0.16 -4.17 -7.70
C ALA A 211 0.85 -3.35 -8.51
N SER A 212 0.60 -3.18 -9.80
CA SER A 212 1.31 -2.20 -10.62
C SER A 212 1.10 -0.79 -10.08
N VAL A 213 2.13 0.04 -10.11
CA VAL A 213 2.02 1.46 -9.75
C VAL A 213 0.98 2.18 -10.62
N GLU A 214 0.88 1.81 -11.89
CA GLU A 214 -0.11 2.39 -12.82
C GLU A 214 -1.56 1.98 -12.51
N MET A 215 -1.75 0.92 -11.75
CA MET A 215 -3.08 0.46 -11.32
C MET A 215 -3.60 1.27 -10.13
N ILE A 216 -2.73 1.90 -9.34
CA ILE A 216 -3.13 2.60 -8.13
C ILE A 216 -3.76 3.95 -8.47
N GLN A 217 -4.96 4.21 -7.97
CA GLN A 217 -5.63 5.49 -8.04
C GLN A 217 -5.17 6.42 -6.92
N GLU A 218 -5.17 5.91 -5.70
CA GLU A 218 -4.82 6.65 -4.50
C GLU A 218 -4.39 5.68 -3.39
N PHE A 219 -3.52 6.15 -2.49
CA PHE A 219 -3.32 5.46 -1.23
C PHE A 219 -3.40 6.42 -0.05
N SER A 220 -3.85 5.89 1.08
CA SER A 220 -3.88 6.56 2.37
C SER A 220 -2.99 5.82 3.35
N LEU A 221 -2.11 6.55 4.03
CA LEU A 221 -1.42 6.06 5.20
C LEU A 221 -2.05 6.65 6.46
N GLN A 222 -2.64 5.81 7.27
CA GLN A 222 -3.17 6.15 8.58
C GLN A 222 -2.14 5.73 9.63
N THR A 223 -1.61 6.69 10.39
CA THR A 223 -0.55 6.44 11.37
C THR A 223 -1.03 6.42 12.81
N SER A 224 -2.18 7.02 13.09
CA SER A 224 -2.75 7.11 14.44
C SER A 224 -4.26 7.24 14.41
N ASN A 225 -4.92 6.79 15.48
CA ASN A 225 -6.36 6.92 15.71
C ASN A 225 -7.24 6.37 14.58
N PHE A 226 -6.78 5.34 13.90
CA PHE A 226 -7.58 4.67 12.87
C PHE A 226 -8.81 4.00 13.50
N ALA A 227 -9.86 3.80 12.69
CA ALA A 227 -11.13 3.27 13.14
C ALA A 227 -10.98 1.88 13.79
N ALA A 228 -11.84 1.57 14.78
CA ALA A 228 -11.79 0.32 15.55
C ALA A 228 -12.04 -0.95 14.71
N GLU A 229 -12.56 -0.80 13.50
CA GLU A 229 -12.72 -1.90 12.53
C GLU A 229 -11.37 -2.47 12.04
N PHE A 230 -10.30 -1.66 12.11
CA PHE A 230 -8.95 -2.07 11.72
C PHE A 230 -8.21 -2.66 12.92
N GLY A 231 -8.47 -3.93 13.22
CA GLY A 231 -7.72 -4.67 14.26
C GLY A 231 -6.33 -5.11 13.80
N GLN A 232 -5.51 -5.58 14.75
CA GLN A 232 -4.18 -6.18 14.51
C GLN A 232 -3.16 -5.22 13.85
N VAL A 233 -3.27 -3.92 14.12
CA VAL A 233 -2.37 -2.89 13.62
C VAL A 233 -1.70 -2.18 14.78
N GLY A 234 -0.37 -2.17 14.80
CA GLY A 234 0.39 -1.44 15.82
C GLY A 234 1.00 -0.15 15.31
N GLY A 235 1.46 -0.12 14.07
CA GLY A 235 2.26 0.97 13.52
C GLY A 235 1.54 1.85 12.50
N GLY A 236 0.82 1.24 11.58
CA GLY A 236 0.14 2.00 10.52
C GLY A 236 -0.71 1.13 9.62
N LEU A 237 -1.71 1.76 9.04
CA LEU A 237 -2.61 1.17 8.09
C LEU A 237 -2.38 1.83 6.72
N PHE A 238 -2.04 1.02 5.72
CA PHE A 238 -1.89 1.45 4.33
C PHE A 238 -3.09 0.97 3.54
N ASN A 239 -3.89 1.90 3.07
CA ASN A 239 -5.10 1.60 2.31
C ASN A 239 -4.94 2.09 0.87
N PHE A 240 -5.07 1.18 -0.09
CA PHE A 240 -4.90 1.42 -1.52
C PHE A 240 -6.21 1.19 -2.25
N THR A 241 -6.55 2.12 -3.15
CA THR A 241 -7.60 1.91 -4.14
C THR A 241 -7.00 1.84 -5.54
N THR A 242 -7.59 0.98 -6.35
CA THR A 242 -7.19 0.82 -7.75
C THR A 242 -8.01 1.72 -8.65
N ARG A 243 -7.47 2.03 -9.82
CA ARG A 243 -8.19 2.79 -10.84
C ARG A 243 -9.37 1.98 -11.35
N SER A 244 -10.45 2.66 -11.64
CA SER A 244 -11.64 2.10 -12.28
C SER A 244 -11.89 2.74 -13.65
N GLY A 245 -12.77 2.15 -14.44
CA GLY A 245 -13.27 2.77 -15.66
C GLY A 245 -14.19 3.95 -15.33
N THR A 246 -14.29 4.89 -16.25
CA THR A 246 -15.17 6.05 -16.21
C THR A 246 -16.04 6.09 -17.46
N ASN A 247 -16.86 7.14 -17.64
CA ASN A 247 -17.64 7.34 -18.87
C ASN A 247 -16.80 7.67 -20.11
N GLN A 248 -15.51 7.95 -19.92
CA GLN A 248 -14.57 8.22 -21.01
C GLN A 248 -13.55 7.08 -21.09
N PHE A 249 -13.22 6.68 -22.33
CA PHE A 249 -12.09 5.77 -22.53
C PHE A 249 -10.79 6.47 -22.21
N HIS A 250 -9.98 5.84 -21.38
CA HIS A 250 -8.67 6.33 -20.98
C HIS A 250 -7.71 5.15 -20.85
N GLY A 251 -6.42 5.45 -20.93
CA GLY A 251 -5.39 4.43 -20.79
C GLY A 251 -4.01 5.03 -20.88
N SER A 252 -3.02 4.21 -20.59
CA SER A 252 -1.62 4.54 -20.70
C SER A 252 -0.83 3.39 -21.29
N ALA A 253 0.26 3.70 -21.97
CA ALA A 253 1.27 2.73 -22.35
C ALA A 253 2.61 3.26 -21.84
N TYR A 254 3.40 2.40 -21.20
CA TYR A 254 4.63 2.82 -20.56
C TYR A 254 5.74 1.79 -20.72
N ASN A 255 6.98 2.30 -20.67
CA ASN A 255 8.17 1.49 -20.61
C ASN A 255 9.21 2.19 -19.72
N TYR A 256 9.54 1.58 -18.60
CA TYR A 256 10.61 2.01 -17.69
C TYR A 256 11.82 1.11 -17.89
N PHE A 257 12.93 1.74 -18.17
CA PHE A 257 14.12 1.06 -18.61
C PHE A 257 15.33 1.50 -17.77
N GLN A 258 16.08 0.53 -17.28
CA GLN A 258 17.37 0.74 -16.61
C GLN A 258 18.44 -0.05 -17.31
N ASN A 259 19.59 0.57 -17.56
CA ASN A 259 20.75 -0.06 -18.19
C ASN A 259 22.02 0.44 -17.51
N GLU A 260 22.95 -0.46 -17.23
CA GLU A 260 24.23 -0.16 -16.62
C GLU A 260 25.06 0.88 -17.38
N ALA A 261 24.84 1.02 -18.68
CA ALA A 261 25.50 2.03 -19.50
C ALA A 261 25.12 3.48 -19.11
N LEU A 262 23.92 3.65 -18.55
CA LEU A 262 23.38 4.94 -18.09
C LEU A 262 23.68 5.22 -16.62
N ASP A 263 24.13 4.22 -15.86
CA ASP A 263 24.43 4.37 -14.45
C ASP A 263 25.81 5.02 -14.23
N ALA A 264 25.92 5.82 -13.17
CA ALA A 264 27.21 6.35 -12.74
C ALA A 264 28.14 5.23 -12.22
N TYR A 265 29.45 5.45 -12.32
CA TYR A 265 30.40 4.55 -11.66
C TYR A 265 30.28 4.66 -10.13
N ARG A 266 30.35 3.52 -9.45
CA ARG A 266 30.46 3.52 -7.99
C ARG A 266 31.79 4.12 -7.58
N PRO A 267 31.85 4.99 -6.56
CA PRO A 267 33.07 5.73 -6.21
C PRO A 267 34.22 4.88 -5.62
N VAL A 268 33.98 3.63 -5.21
CA VAL A 268 35.02 2.79 -4.53
C VAL A 268 34.77 1.31 -4.80
N PRO A 269 35.78 0.48 -4.83
CA PRO A 269 37.01 0.36 -5.64
C PRO A 269 36.77 -0.45 -6.92
N LEU A 270 35.54 -0.83 -7.22
CA LEU A 270 35.19 -1.65 -8.38
C LEU A 270 34.96 -0.76 -9.61
N ARG A 271 35.99 -0.61 -10.43
CA ARG A 271 35.89 0.04 -11.76
C ARG A 271 34.94 -0.71 -12.73
N ALA A 272 34.33 -1.80 -12.31
CA ALA A 272 33.42 -2.56 -13.15
C ALA A 272 31.96 -2.13 -12.89
N ARG A 273 31.22 -1.93 -13.98
CA ARG A 273 29.75 -1.79 -13.92
C ARG A 273 29.16 -3.19 -14.04
N PRO A 274 28.61 -3.78 -12.95
CA PRO A 274 27.95 -5.06 -13.08
C PRO A 274 26.73 -4.90 -14.01
N ARG A 275 26.49 -5.88 -14.85
CA ARG A 275 25.35 -5.88 -15.74
C ARG A 275 24.06 -5.76 -14.95
N SER A 276 23.28 -4.72 -15.22
CA SER A 276 22.00 -4.47 -14.58
C SER A 276 21.03 -3.89 -15.61
N ARG A 277 20.36 -4.78 -16.32
CA ARG A 277 19.38 -4.40 -17.34
C ARG A 277 18.00 -4.80 -16.84
N LYS A 278 17.17 -3.81 -16.64
CA LYS A 278 15.80 -3.99 -16.20
C LYS A 278 14.86 -3.30 -17.18
N ASN A 279 13.77 -3.93 -17.48
CA ASN A 279 12.74 -3.41 -18.36
C ASN A 279 11.37 -3.72 -17.75
N ASN A 280 10.61 -2.68 -17.48
CA ASN A 280 9.28 -2.77 -16.93
C ASN A 280 8.33 -2.04 -17.88
N PHE A 281 7.50 -2.77 -18.57
CA PHE A 281 6.59 -2.23 -19.58
C PHE A 281 5.18 -2.78 -19.41
N GLY A 282 4.24 -1.98 -19.85
CA GLY A 282 2.84 -2.35 -19.73
C GLY A 282 1.91 -1.29 -20.28
N GLY A 283 0.66 -1.44 -19.95
CA GLY A 283 -0.38 -0.49 -20.32
C GLY A 283 -1.64 -0.70 -19.53
N THR A 284 -2.43 0.36 -19.47
CA THR A 284 -3.74 0.36 -18.86
C THR A 284 -4.78 0.77 -19.89
N ILE A 285 -5.99 0.26 -19.72
CA ILE A 285 -7.16 0.72 -20.47
C ILE A 285 -8.39 0.64 -19.59
N GLY A 286 -9.20 1.69 -19.60
CA GLY A 286 -10.45 1.76 -18.85
C GLY A 286 -11.49 2.56 -19.59
N GLY A 287 -12.76 2.36 -19.24
CA GLY A 287 -13.87 3.06 -19.86
C GLY A 287 -15.21 2.39 -19.59
N PRO A 288 -16.28 2.85 -20.23
CA PRO A 288 -17.57 2.22 -20.15
C PRO A 288 -17.58 0.91 -20.95
N VAL A 289 -18.29 -0.10 -20.47
CA VAL A 289 -18.57 -1.29 -21.27
C VAL A 289 -19.55 -0.92 -22.36
N TRP A 290 -19.05 -0.79 -23.58
CA TRP A 290 -19.87 -0.41 -24.72
C TRP A 290 -19.73 -1.42 -25.86
N ILE A 291 -20.82 -2.09 -26.18
CA ILE A 291 -20.90 -3.04 -27.30
C ILE A 291 -21.87 -2.48 -28.32
N PRO A 292 -21.41 -2.06 -29.50
CA PRO A 292 -22.27 -1.45 -30.53
C PRO A 292 -23.54 -2.27 -30.79
N LYS A 293 -24.67 -1.61 -30.79
CA LYS A 293 -26.01 -2.17 -31.02
C LYS A 293 -26.52 -3.20 -30.01
N LEU A 294 -25.70 -3.58 -28.99
CA LEU A 294 -26.06 -4.60 -28.00
C LEU A 294 -26.17 -4.04 -26.57
N PHE A 295 -25.22 -3.26 -26.15
CA PHE A 295 -25.16 -2.79 -24.76
C PHE A 295 -24.45 -1.43 -24.64
N ASP A 296 -25.12 -0.47 -24.00
CA ASP A 296 -24.53 0.80 -23.57
C ASP A 296 -24.43 0.85 -22.04
N GLY A 297 -23.22 0.68 -21.56
CA GLY A 297 -22.91 0.68 -20.13
C GLY A 297 -22.54 2.05 -19.57
N ARG A 298 -22.67 3.15 -20.32
CA ARG A 298 -22.42 4.49 -19.80
C ARG A 298 -23.26 4.77 -18.56
N ASN A 299 -22.66 5.40 -17.56
CA ASN A 299 -23.24 5.67 -16.23
C ASN A 299 -23.63 4.41 -15.42
N ARG A 300 -23.23 3.19 -15.85
CA ARG A 300 -23.68 1.94 -15.23
C ARG A 300 -22.60 0.89 -15.06
N THR A 301 -21.86 0.59 -16.13
CA THR A 301 -20.93 -0.53 -16.15
C THR A 301 -19.62 -0.10 -16.76
N PHE A 302 -18.56 -0.26 -15.99
CA PHE A 302 -17.23 0.17 -16.38
C PHE A 302 -16.28 -1.01 -16.31
N PHE A 303 -15.17 -0.89 -17.02
CA PHE A 303 -14.05 -1.82 -16.91
C PHE A 303 -12.74 -1.05 -16.77
N PHE A 304 -11.80 -1.67 -16.10
CA PHE A 304 -10.40 -1.25 -16.09
C PHE A 304 -9.53 -2.49 -16.20
N PHE A 305 -8.55 -2.44 -17.08
CA PHE A 305 -7.59 -3.51 -17.28
C PHE A 305 -6.18 -2.94 -17.20
N ASN A 306 -5.30 -3.63 -16.48
CA ASN A 306 -3.88 -3.33 -16.39
C ASN A 306 -3.06 -4.57 -16.72
N TYR A 307 -2.05 -4.39 -17.54
CA TYR A 307 -1.06 -5.39 -17.83
C TYR A 307 0.34 -4.81 -17.61
N GLU A 308 1.16 -5.49 -16.83
CA GLU A 308 2.56 -5.12 -16.59
C GLU A 308 3.45 -6.35 -16.74
N MET A 309 4.58 -6.17 -17.39
CA MET A 309 5.62 -7.17 -17.51
C MET A 309 6.96 -6.60 -17.07
N PHE A 310 7.67 -7.40 -16.29
CA PHE A 310 9.01 -7.09 -15.83
C PHE A 310 10.02 -8.10 -16.36
N ARG A 311 11.10 -7.58 -16.95
CA ARG A 311 12.25 -8.39 -17.39
C ARG A 311 13.51 -7.86 -16.75
N THR A 312 14.28 -8.73 -16.13
CA THR A 312 15.56 -8.38 -15.51
C THR A 312 16.67 -9.29 -15.99
N ASN A 313 17.83 -8.68 -16.22
CA ASN A 313 19.06 -9.39 -16.50
C ASN A 313 20.17 -8.70 -15.68
N VAL A 314 20.44 -9.25 -14.52
CA VAL A 314 21.39 -8.73 -13.55
C VAL A 314 22.48 -9.78 -13.33
N THR A 315 23.74 -9.37 -13.45
CA THR A 315 24.85 -10.20 -13.02
C THR A 315 25.20 -9.81 -11.60
N SER A 316 24.97 -10.73 -10.67
CA SER A 316 25.52 -10.61 -9.32
C SER A 316 26.97 -11.12 -9.38
N ALA A 317 27.93 -10.32 -8.95
CA ALA A 317 29.23 -10.84 -8.63
C ALA A 317 29.01 -11.84 -7.47
N GLY A 318 29.29 -13.10 -7.72
CA GLY A 318 29.16 -14.11 -6.68
C GLY A 318 30.00 -13.72 -5.46
N ASN A 319 29.42 -13.80 -4.31
CA ASN A 319 30.21 -13.70 -3.09
C ASN A 319 31.23 -14.84 -3.12
N LEU A 320 32.49 -14.49 -2.97
CA LEU A 320 33.52 -15.50 -2.76
C LEU A 320 33.19 -16.20 -1.44
N ALA A 321 32.70 -17.44 -1.54
CA ALA A 321 32.51 -18.27 -0.38
C ALA A 321 33.80 -19.03 -0.11
N THR A 322 34.31 -18.89 1.11
CA THR A 322 35.42 -19.73 1.57
C THR A 322 34.86 -21.13 1.79
N LEU A 323 35.32 -22.08 1.03
CA LEU A 323 34.98 -23.49 1.22
C LEU A 323 36.01 -24.16 2.13
N PRO A 324 35.59 -25.11 2.97
CA PRO A 324 36.54 -25.91 3.72
C PRO A 324 37.49 -26.66 2.77
N THR A 325 38.76 -26.68 3.11
CA THR A 325 39.77 -27.50 2.40
C THR A 325 39.46 -28.98 2.56
N ASP A 326 40.08 -29.84 1.75
CA ASP A 326 39.87 -31.28 1.86
C ASP A 326 40.35 -31.80 3.22
N ALA A 327 41.42 -31.21 3.78
CA ALA A 327 41.86 -31.48 5.16
C ALA A 327 40.75 -31.17 6.18
N TYR A 328 40.13 -29.98 6.10
CA TYR A 328 39.02 -29.65 6.99
C TYR A 328 37.80 -30.54 6.84
N ARG A 329 37.51 -30.99 5.62
CA ARG A 329 36.41 -31.94 5.34
C ARG A 329 36.67 -33.31 5.92
N SER A 330 37.94 -33.72 6.00
CA SER A 330 38.35 -34.99 6.64
C SER A 330 38.54 -34.84 8.18
N GLY A 331 38.29 -33.64 8.73
CA GLY A 331 38.40 -33.40 10.16
C GLY A 331 39.81 -32.97 10.64
N ASP A 332 40.77 -32.79 9.72
CA ASP A 332 42.09 -32.26 10.07
C ASP A 332 42.09 -30.72 10.04
N PHE A 333 42.14 -30.14 11.22
CA PHE A 333 42.19 -28.69 11.45
C PHE A 333 43.57 -28.19 11.86
N SER A 334 44.60 -29.03 11.72
CA SER A 334 45.97 -28.67 12.14
C SER A 334 46.47 -27.37 11.50
N ALA A 335 46.09 -27.09 10.24
CA ALA A 335 46.45 -25.87 9.55
C ALA A 335 45.78 -24.61 10.12
N ALA A 336 44.77 -24.72 10.95
CA ALA A 336 44.10 -23.57 11.60
C ALA A 336 44.88 -23.05 12.83
N LEU A 337 45.81 -23.83 13.35
CA LEU A 337 46.61 -23.45 14.51
C LEU A 337 47.61 -22.35 14.15
N THR A 338 47.51 -21.22 14.82
CA THR A 338 48.41 -20.07 14.61
C THR A 338 49.72 -20.18 15.36
N GLY A 339 49.84 -21.15 16.29
CA GLY A 339 50.97 -21.25 17.19
C GLY A 339 50.96 -20.22 18.34
N ARG A 340 49.97 -19.33 18.40
CA ARG A 340 49.85 -18.31 19.45
C ARG A 340 49.24 -18.91 20.71
N GLN A 341 49.90 -18.73 21.82
CA GLN A 341 49.36 -19.09 23.12
C GLN A 341 48.50 -17.95 23.68
N LEU A 342 47.25 -18.23 24.05
CA LEU A 342 46.29 -17.28 24.61
C LEU A 342 46.34 -17.23 26.15
N GLY A 343 46.80 -18.32 26.76
CA GLY A 343 46.86 -18.45 28.22
C GLY A 343 47.24 -19.87 28.67
N THR A 344 46.98 -20.17 29.93
CA THR A 344 47.21 -21.49 30.52
C THR A 344 45.95 -21.91 31.27
N ASP A 345 45.54 -23.15 31.14
CA ASP A 345 44.40 -23.70 31.87
C ASP A 345 44.76 -24.05 33.32
N PRO A 346 43.79 -24.35 34.20
CA PRO A 346 44.03 -24.73 35.57
C PRO A 346 44.87 -26.00 35.80
N LEU A 347 45.08 -26.78 34.71
CA LEU A 347 45.94 -27.96 34.71
C LEU A 347 47.39 -27.65 34.26
N GLY A 348 47.72 -26.36 34.05
CA GLY A 348 49.02 -25.92 33.54
C GLY A 348 49.26 -26.13 32.05
N ARG A 349 48.23 -26.45 31.27
CA ARG A 349 48.36 -26.70 29.83
C ARG A 349 48.18 -25.41 29.02
N PRO A 350 48.99 -25.18 27.99
CA PRO A 350 48.80 -23.99 27.15
C PRO A 350 47.50 -24.02 26.36
N ILE A 351 46.76 -22.92 26.42
CA ILE A 351 45.59 -22.68 25.57
C ILE A 351 46.11 -22.02 24.29
N MET A 352 46.06 -22.76 23.20
CA MET A 352 46.51 -22.25 21.90
C MET A 352 45.30 -21.69 21.11
N GLU A 353 45.55 -20.62 20.36
CA GLU A 353 44.57 -20.02 19.47
C GLU A 353 44.10 -21.01 18.44
N ASN A 354 42.77 -21.01 18.16
CA ASN A 354 42.07 -21.90 17.21
C ASN A 354 42.11 -23.39 17.57
N THR A 355 42.46 -23.77 18.82
CA THR A 355 42.38 -25.16 19.26
C THR A 355 40.93 -25.61 19.41
N ILE A 356 40.57 -26.73 18.83
CA ILE A 356 39.28 -27.38 19.04
C ILE A 356 39.39 -28.29 20.28
N TYR A 357 38.46 -28.11 21.20
CA TYR A 357 38.37 -28.93 22.40
C TYR A 357 37.15 -29.85 22.31
N ASP A 358 37.31 -31.06 22.80
CA ASP A 358 36.23 -32.05 22.82
C ASP A 358 35.24 -31.71 23.97
N PRO A 359 33.98 -31.36 23.64
CA PRO A 359 32.97 -31.04 24.63
C PRO A 359 32.63 -32.20 25.58
N LEU A 360 32.84 -33.45 25.16
CA LEU A 360 32.54 -34.64 25.95
C LEU A 360 33.56 -34.84 27.08
N THR A 361 34.71 -34.18 27.00
CA THR A 361 35.78 -34.26 28.02
C THR A 361 35.66 -33.14 29.07
N SER A 362 34.55 -32.44 29.10
CA SER A 362 34.33 -31.32 30.02
C SER A 362 34.41 -31.77 31.49
N ARG A 363 35.32 -31.16 32.30
CA ARG A 363 35.40 -31.35 33.73
C ARG A 363 35.72 -30.01 34.44
N THR A 364 35.31 -29.89 35.68
CA THR A 364 35.60 -28.68 36.46
C THR A 364 36.84 -28.89 37.30
N VAL A 365 37.82 -27.99 37.15
CA VAL A 365 39.05 -27.96 37.93
C VAL A 365 39.19 -26.55 38.52
N ASN A 366 39.29 -26.44 39.85
CA ASN A 366 39.38 -25.17 40.56
C ASN A 366 38.28 -24.17 40.19
N GLY A 367 37.05 -24.66 39.95
CA GLY A 367 35.90 -23.81 39.56
C GLY A 367 35.85 -23.42 38.08
N VAL A 368 36.80 -23.82 37.25
CA VAL A 368 36.86 -23.54 35.81
C VAL A 368 36.60 -24.81 35.00
N VAL A 369 35.80 -24.69 33.97
CA VAL A 369 35.56 -25.81 33.06
C VAL A 369 36.76 -26.00 32.15
N VAL A 370 37.34 -27.19 32.18
CA VAL A 370 38.50 -27.63 31.38
C VAL A 370 38.04 -28.71 30.41
N ARG A 371 38.60 -28.72 29.22
CA ARG A 371 38.34 -29.72 28.17
C ARG A 371 39.68 -30.22 27.63
N ASP A 372 39.68 -31.42 27.12
CA ASP A 372 40.85 -31.96 26.43
C ASP A 372 40.84 -31.58 24.94
N ARG A 373 42.01 -31.52 24.34
CA ARG A 373 42.11 -31.26 22.89
C ARG A 373 41.40 -32.37 22.12
N SER A 374 40.70 -32.02 21.09
CA SER A 374 40.14 -32.97 20.16
C SER A 374 41.23 -33.74 19.45
N PRO A 375 41.16 -35.10 19.34
CA PRO A 375 42.11 -35.88 18.58
C PRO A 375 42.09 -35.59 17.05
N ALA A 376 41.11 -34.80 16.58
CA ALA A 376 41.01 -34.38 15.18
C ALA A 376 41.88 -33.16 14.84
N MET A 377 42.86 -32.82 15.70
CA MET A 377 43.78 -31.70 15.43
C MET A 377 45.22 -32.19 15.42
#